data_513e4c48a5433c3a671afb05cfcd929a
#
_entry.id   513e4c48a5433c3a671afb05cfcd929a
#
_cell.length_a   1.000
_cell.length_b   1.000
_cell.length_c   1.000
_cell.angle_alpha   90.00
_cell.angle_beta   90.00
_cell.angle_gamma   90.00
#
_symmetry.space_group_name_H-M   'P 1'
#
loop_
_entity.id
_entity.type
_entity.pdbx_description
1 polymer ?
#
loop_
_entity_poly.entity_id
_entity_poly.type
_entity_poly.pdbx_seq_one_letter_code
_entity_poly.pdbx_strand_id
1 'polypeptide(L)'
;MSLTILGLSGALTHAPSAALSIDGKLVAAAEEERFVRDKHAKNRMPYEAARFCLDFAGIKPQDVTAVAIPFAPISLADKARWHYAKRYWYAPDRALDALFTGNRRFKRYKKRIEWCLAQLGFDLSKTEIIPVEHHLTHASSAYH
;
A
#
# COMPACT_ATOMS: atom_id res chain seq x y z
N MET A 1 -25.00 1.76 4.61
CA MET A 1 -23.85 2.08 3.70
C MET A 1 -22.98 0.83 3.64
N SER A 2 -22.63 0.34 2.46
CA SER A 2 -21.71 -0.77 2.32
C SER A 2 -20.27 -0.29 2.59
N LEU A 3 -19.48 -1.12 3.25
CA LEU A 3 -18.07 -0.84 3.51
C LEU A 3 -17.24 -1.31 2.31
N THR A 4 -16.81 -0.38 1.48
CA THR A 4 -16.01 -0.66 0.28
C THR A 4 -14.57 -0.25 0.50
N ILE A 5 -13.63 -1.21 0.48
CA ILE A 5 -12.20 -0.99 0.72
C ILE A 5 -11.41 -1.41 -0.51
N LEU A 6 -10.58 -0.49 -1.01
CA LEU A 6 -9.60 -0.75 -2.06
C LEU A 6 -8.21 -0.92 -1.44
N GLY A 7 -7.64 -2.12 -1.49
CA GLY A 7 -6.27 -2.39 -1.07
C GLY A 7 -5.28 -2.19 -2.23
N LEU A 8 -4.19 -1.47 -2.00
CA LEU A 8 -3.14 -1.20 -3.00
C LEU A 8 -1.76 -1.55 -2.45
N SER A 9 -0.95 -2.27 -3.23
CA SER A 9 0.42 -2.62 -2.85
C SER A 9 1.44 -2.38 -3.96
N GLY A 10 2.72 -2.51 -3.66
CA GLY A 10 3.80 -2.61 -4.64
C GLY A 10 4.40 -1.32 -5.21
N ALA A 11 3.93 -0.14 -4.82
CA ALA A 11 4.31 1.14 -5.43
C ALA A 11 5.81 1.54 -5.40
N LEU A 12 6.65 0.89 -4.65
CA LEU A 12 8.11 1.15 -4.57
C LEU A 12 8.96 -0.10 -4.78
N THR A 13 8.34 -1.25 -4.94
CA THR A 13 9.05 -2.53 -5.01
C THR A 13 8.71 -3.27 -6.29
N HIS A 14 8.25 -4.47 -6.16
CA HIS A 14 7.82 -5.35 -7.25
C HIS A 14 6.40 -5.85 -6.97
N ALA A 15 5.78 -6.42 -7.99
CA ALA A 15 4.44 -7.01 -7.92
C ALA A 15 3.37 -6.04 -7.38
N PRO A 16 3.22 -4.83 -8.00
CA PRO A 16 2.11 -3.96 -7.64
C PRO A 16 0.79 -4.68 -7.92
N SER A 17 -0.15 -4.54 -6.99
CA SER A 17 -1.43 -5.24 -7.04
C SER A 17 -2.53 -4.41 -6.39
N ALA A 18 -3.76 -4.72 -6.75
CA ALA A 18 -4.97 -4.16 -6.16
C ALA A 18 -5.95 -5.25 -5.79
N ALA A 19 -6.73 -5.01 -4.73
CA ALA A 19 -7.84 -5.88 -4.32
C ALA A 19 -8.99 -5.02 -3.82
N LEU A 20 -10.22 -5.38 -4.18
CA LEU A 20 -11.44 -4.71 -3.76
C LEU A 20 -12.27 -5.64 -2.87
N SER A 21 -12.61 -5.13 -1.70
CA SER A 21 -13.49 -5.81 -0.75
C SER A 21 -14.75 -4.98 -0.51
N ILE A 22 -15.89 -5.63 -0.47
CA ILE A 22 -17.19 -5.03 -0.15
C ILE A 22 -17.81 -5.84 1.00
N ASP A 23 -18.12 -5.17 2.09
CA ASP A 23 -18.68 -5.75 3.31
C ASP A 23 -17.91 -7.00 3.79
N GLY A 24 -16.57 -6.92 3.73
CA GLY A 24 -15.65 -7.97 4.15
C GLY A 24 -15.50 -9.13 3.15
N LYS A 25 -16.14 -9.09 1.99
CA LYS A 25 -15.98 -10.10 0.94
C LYS A 25 -15.05 -9.58 -0.16
N LEU A 26 -14.06 -10.38 -0.53
CA LEU A 26 -13.21 -10.10 -1.68
C LEU A 26 -14.03 -10.21 -2.96
N VAL A 27 -14.11 -9.10 -3.72
CA VAL A 27 -14.89 -9.02 -4.97
C VAL A 27 -13.99 -9.18 -6.18
N ALA A 28 -12.83 -8.50 -6.18
CA ALA A 28 -11.86 -8.55 -7.26
C ALA A 28 -10.44 -8.38 -6.72
N ALA A 29 -9.48 -9.02 -7.36
CA ALA A 29 -8.06 -8.80 -7.11
C ALA A 29 -7.27 -9.01 -8.40
N ALA A 30 -6.24 -8.21 -8.61
CA ALA A 30 -5.37 -8.31 -9.79
C ALA A 30 -3.97 -7.80 -9.51
N GLU A 31 -3.00 -8.34 -10.24
CA GLU A 31 -1.63 -7.86 -10.31
C GLU A 31 -1.44 -6.98 -11.54
N GLU A 32 -0.72 -5.89 -11.39
CA GLU A 32 -0.42 -4.93 -12.46
C GLU A 32 0.29 -5.57 -13.64
N GLU A 33 1.15 -6.57 -13.39
CA GLU A 33 1.91 -7.30 -14.43
C GLU A 33 1.01 -7.92 -15.50
N ARG A 34 -0.24 -8.28 -15.15
CA ARG A 34 -1.21 -8.90 -16.08
C ARG A 34 -1.64 -7.93 -17.17
N PHE A 35 -1.70 -6.65 -16.85
CA PHE A 35 -2.14 -5.60 -17.76
C PHE A 35 -0.98 -5.01 -18.57
N VAL A 36 0.15 -4.78 -17.89
CA VAL A 36 1.32 -4.14 -18.52
C VAL A 36 2.26 -5.12 -19.23
N ARG A 37 2.03 -6.43 -19.08
CA ARG A 37 2.85 -7.53 -19.67
C ARG A 37 4.34 -7.41 -19.34
N ASP A 38 4.65 -6.89 -18.15
CA ASP A 38 5.99 -6.72 -17.63
C ASP A 38 6.11 -7.50 -16.32
N LYS A 39 6.90 -8.58 -16.31
CA LYS A 39 7.03 -9.47 -15.15
C LYS A 39 7.48 -8.71 -13.92
N HIS A 40 6.74 -8.88 -12.83
CA HIS A 40 6.87 -8.17 -11.57
C HIS A 40 6.56 -6.67 -11.63
N ALA A 41 6.28 -6.07 -12.79
CA ALA A 41 5.93 -4.65 -12.98
C ALA A 41 6.75 -3.71 -12.07
N LYS A 42 8.07 -3.87 -12.06
CA LYS A 42 8.98 -3.19 -11.13
C LYS A 42 8.84 -1.67 -11.20
N ASN A 43 8.75 -1.03 -10.03
CA ASN A 43 8.62 0.42 -9.88
C ASN A 43 7.36 1.03 -10.54
N ARG A 44 6.40 0.21 -10.94
CA ARG A 44 5.10 0.68 -11.42
C ARG A 44 4.12 0.91 -10.28
N MET A 45 3.04 1.59 -10.58
CA MET A 45 1.90 1.80 -9.70
C MET A 45 0.83 0.77 -10.04
N PRO A 46 -0.01 0.33 -9.10
CA PRO A 46 -1.11 -0.61 -9.35
C PRO A 46 -2.31 0.09 -10.02
N TYR A 47 -2.07 0.84 -11.08
CA TYR A 47 -3.08 1.68 -11.73
C TYR A 47 -4.12 0.85 -12.50
N GLU A 48 -3.63 0.00 -13.42
CA GLU A 48 -4.52 -0.84 -14.23
C GLU A 48 -5.21 -1.91 -13.38
N ALA A 49 -4.49 -2.47 -12.40
CA ALA A 49 -5.06 -3.42 -11.47
C ALA A 49 -6.19 -2.79 -10.63
N ALA A 50 -5.99 -1.58 -10.13
CA ALA A 50 -7.02 -0.86 -9.37
C ALA A 50 -8.21 -0.49 -10.25
N ARG A 51 -7.97 0.02 -11.46
CA ARG A 51 -9.01 0.31 -12.45
C ARG A 51 -9.83 -0.95 -12.75
N PHE A 52 -9.17 -2.06 -13.03
CA PHE A 52 -9.86 -3.33 -13.25
C PHE A 52 -10.76 -3.73 -12.07
N CYS A 53 -10.28 -3.63 -10.84
CA CYS A 53 -11.08 -3.97 -9.65
C CYS A 53 -12.34 -3.10 -9.53
N LEU A 54 -12.21 -1.80 -9.77
CA LEU A 54 -13.34 -0.86 -9.74
C LEU A 54 -14.34 -1.13 -10.86
N ASP A 55 -13.85 -1.28 -12.09
CA ASP A 55 -14.68 -1.54 -13.29
C ASP A 55 -15.42 -2.88 -13.17
N PHE A 56 -14.73 -3.93 -12.70
CA PHE A 56 -15.33 -5.27 -12.49
C PHE A 56 -16.50 -5.24 -11.52
N ALA A 57 -16.38 -4.46 -10.45
CA ALA A 57 -17.43 -4.31 -9.44
C ALA A 57 -18.48 -3.26 -9.80
N GLY A 58 -18.29 -2.46 -10.87
CA GLY A 58 -19.14 -1.32 -11.20
C GLY A 58 -19.10 -0.21 -10.15
N ILE A 59 -18.00 -0.09 -9.39
CA ILE A 59 -17.82 0.86 -8.30
C ILE A 59 -17.08 2.09 -8.83
N LYS A 60 -17.59 3.27 -8.51
CA LYS A 60 -16.88 4.53 -8.80
C LYS A 60 -15.90 4.88 -7.68
N PRO A 61 -14.83 5.63 -7.96
CA PRO A 61 -13.87 6.07 -6.92
C PRO A 61 -14.54 6.75 -5.70
N GLN A 62 -15.63 7.47 -5.92
CA GLN A 62 -16.39 8.17 -4.88
C GLN A 62 -17.15 7.23 -3.94
N ASP A 63 -17.41 6.01 -4.36
CA ASP A 63 -18.15 4.99 -3.59
C ASP A 63 -17.21 4.14 -2.73
N VAL A 64 -15.88 4.32 -2.88
CA VAL A 64 -14.86 3.67 -2.06
C VAL A 64 -14.78 4.35 -0.70
N THR A 65 -15.04 3.60 0.36
CA THR A 65 -15.02 4.11 1.74
C THR A 65 -13.62 4.44 2.21
N ALA A 66 -12.65 3.55 1.92
CA ALA A 66 -11.25 3.73 2.32
C ALA A 66 -10.29 3.01 1.37
N VAL A 67 -9.05 3.50 1.32
CA VAL A 67 -7.95 2.85 0.61
C VAL A 67 -6.95 2.32 1.62
N ALA A 68 -6.72 1.01 1.64
CA ALA A 68 -5.74 0.37 2.52
C ALA A 68 -4.39 0.21 1.82
N ILE A 69 -3.29 0.51 2.52
CA ILE A 69 -1.92 0.35 2.04
C ILE A 69 -1.07 -0.46 3.03
N PRO A 70 -0.22 -1.40 2.56
CA PRO A 70 0.47 -2.35 3.42
C PRO A 70 1.77 -1.81 4.04
N PHE A 71 1.86 -0.52 4.27
CA PHE A 71 3.00 0.12 4.94
C PHE A 71 2.52 1.21 5.86
N ALA A 72 2.85 1.08 7.15
CA ALA A 72 2.60 2.10 8.15
C ALA A 72 3.87 2.93 8.43
N PRO A 73 3.72 4.19 8.84
CA PRO A 73 4.86 4.98 9.30
C PRO A 73 5.43 4.35 10.57
N ILE A 74 6.76 4.25 10.64
CA ILE A 74 7.43 3.73 11.83
C ILE A 74 7.55 4.85 12.86
N SER A 75 7.01 4.63 14.05
CA SER A 75 7.14 5.58 15.17
C SER A 75 8.58 5.61 15.70
N LEU A 76 9.04 6.78 16.17
CA LEU A 76 10.29 6.89 16.94
C LEU A 76 10.22 6.15 18.28
N ALA A 77 9.02 5.94 18.81
CA ALA A 77 8.77 5.17 20.02
C ALA A 77 8.83 3.65 19.81
N ASP A 78 8.96 3.19 18.56
CA ASP A 78 9.02 1.76 18.25
C ASP A 78 10.35 1.17 18.74
N LYS A 79 10.25 0.26 19.72
CA LYS A 79 11.40 -0.45 20.30
C LYS A 79 12.22 -1.23 19.26
N ALA A 80 11.57 -1.76 18.23
CA ALA A 80 12.23 -2.49 17.15
C ALA A 80 13.24 -1.60 16.41
N ARG A 81 12.96 -0.33 16.22
CA ARG A 81 13.83 0.65 15.58
C ARG A 81 15.13 0.87 16.34
N TRP A 82 15.03 1.02 17.67
CA TRP A 82 16.18 1.17 18.53
C TRP A 82 16.98 -0.12 18.66
N HIS A 83 16.29 -1.26 18.72
CA HIS A 83 16.94 -2.58 18.72
C HIS A 83 17.75 -2.79 17.44
N TYR A 84 17.19 -2.45 16.29
CA TYR A 84 17.89 -2.53 15.01
C TYR A 84 19.09 -1.59 14.96
N ALA A 85 18.94 -0.34 15.35
CA ALA A 85 20.04 0.62 15.39
C ALA A 85 21.18 0.15 16.33
N LYS A 86 20.84 -0.40 17.50
CA LYS A 86 21.80 -0.98 18.44
C LYS A 86 22.52 -2.21 17.86
N ARG A 87 21.82 -3.07 17.12
CA ARG A 87 22.40 -4.25 16.48
C ARG A 87 23.43 -3.89 15.41
N TYR A 88 23.22 -2.77 14.71
CA TYR A 88 24.11 -2.29 13.64
C TYR A 88 25.06 -1.15 14.11
N TRP A 89 25.45 -1.17 15.38
CA TRP A 89 26.39 -0.18 15.94
C TRP A 89 27.73 -0.09 15.17
N TYR A 90 28.17 -1.19 14.56
CA TYR A 90 29.39 -1.30 13.73
C TYR A 90 29.22 -0.74 12.31
N ALA A 91 28.01 -0.37 11.91
CA ALA A 91 27.66 0.22 10.63
C ALA A 91 26.81 1.48 10.88
N PRO A 92 27.43 2.60 11.27
CA PRO A 92 26.72 3.81 11.72
C PRO A 92 25.81 4.40 10.66
N ASP A 93 26.14 4.26 9.38
CA ASP A 93 25.30 4.62 8.24
C ASP A 93 23.95 3.89 8.25
N ARG A 94 23.95 2.58 8.50
CA ARG A 94 22.74 1.76 8.61
C ARG A 94 21.94 2.06 9.89
N ALA A 95 22.64 2.27 11.00
CA ALA A 95 22.01 2.63 12.26
C ALA A 95 21.28 3.98 12.15
N LEU A 96 21.91 4.97 11.55
CA LEU A 96 21.31 6.29 11.28
C LEU A 96 20.17 6.20 10.26
N ASP A 97 20.32 5.40 9.20
CA ASP A 97 19.25 5.17 8.23
C ASP A 97 18.02 4.55 8.91
N ALA A 98 18.20 3.56 9.77
CA ALA A 98 17.12 2.94 10.52
C ALA A 98 16.40 3.95 11.44
N LEU A 99 17.13 4.86 12.08
CA LEU A 99 16.56 5.85 12.98
C LEU A 99 15.84 6.99 12.24
N PHE A 100 16.38 7.47 11.12
CA PHE A 100 15.93 8.72 10.51
C PHE A 100 15.25 8.58 9.14
N THR A 101 15.48 7.48 8.40
CA THR A 101 15.05 7.39 6.99
C THR A 101 13.76 6.59 6.78
N GLY A 102 13.32 5.77 7.73
CA GLY A 102 12.13 4.94 7.60
C GLY A 102 10.88 5.72 7.16
N ASN A 103 10.68 6.92 7.71
CA ASN A 103 9.55 7.77 7.35
C ASN A 103 9.70 8.47 5.99
N ARG A 104 10.91 8.64 5.46
CA ARG A 104 11.11 9.18 4.10
C ARG A 104 10.62 8.20 3.04
N ARG A 105 10.86 6.91 3.22
CA ARG A 105 10.35 5.85 2.32
C ARG A 105 8.83 5.81 2.35
N PHE A 106 8.24 5.84 3.55
CA PHE A 106 6.79 5.89 3.70
C PHE A 106 6.16 7.12 3.04
N LYS A 107 6.71 8.32 3.26
CA LYS A 107 6.23 9.54 2.61
C LYS A 107 6.29 9.47 1.08
N ARG A 108 7.38 8.92 0.53
CA ARG A 108 7.53 8.71 -0.92
C ARG A 108 6.50 7.70 -1.44
N TYR A 109 6.30 6.59 -0.72
CA TYR A 109 5.29 5.59 -1.04
C TYR A 109 3.90 6.19 -1.05
N LYS A 110 3.51 6.86 0.03
CA LYS A 110 2.21 7.52 0.16
C LYS A 110 1.96 8.51 -0.97
N LYS A 111 2.93 9.37 -1.28
CA LYS A 111 2.82 10.34 -2.38
C LYS A 111 2.60 9.66 -3.75
N ARG A 112 3.22 8.52 -4.00
CA ARG A 112 2.99 7.76 -5.24
C ARG A 112 1.59 7.15 -5.29
N ILE A 113 1.11 6.62 -4.17
CA ILE A 113 -0.27 6.12 -4.06
C ILE A 113 -1.27 7.25 -4.28
N GLU A 114 -1.10 8.39 -3.63
CA GLU A 114 -1.94 9.58 -3.81
C GLU A 114 -1.99 10.02 -5.29
N TRP A 115 -0.84 10.02 -5.96
CA TRP A 115 -0.79 10.31 -7.39
C TRP A 115 -1.59 9.29 -8.22
N CYS A 116 -1.43 8.00 -7.93
CA CYS A 116 -2.17 6.93 -8.61
C CYS A 116 -3.70 7.09 -8.41
N LEU A 117 -4.14 7.35 -7.18
CA LEU A 117 -5.55 7.56 -6.85
C LEU A 117 -6.11 8.79 -7.57
N ALA A 118 -5.35 9.88 -7.64
CA ALA A 118 -5.77 11.08 -8.38
C ALA A 118 -5.97 10.79 -9.88
N GLN A 119 -5.11 9.96 -10.50
CA GLN A 119 -5.29 9.53 -11.90
C GLN A 119 -6.53 8.64 -12.09
N LEU A 120 -6.92 7.89 -11.07
CA LEU A 120 -8.15 7.07 -11.07
C LEU A 120 -9.42 7.91 -10.79
N GLY A 121 -9.29 9.19 -10.49
CA GLY A 121 -10.43 10.09 -10.24
C GLY A 121 -10.90 10.15 -8.79
N PHE A 122 -10.07 9.70 -7.83
CA PHE A 122 -10.35 9.85 -6.41
C PHE A 122 -10.20 11.32 -5.96
N ASP A 123 -11.12 11.77 -5.12
CA ASP A 123 -10.99 13.03 -4.39
C ASP A 123 -10.17 12.79 -3.11
N LEU A 124 -8.89 13.13 -3.17
CA LEU A 124 -7.96 12.92 -2.06
C LEU A 124 -8.31 13.69 -0.79
N SER A 125 -9.16 14.70 -0.88
CA SER A 125 -9.65 15.45 0.29
C SER A 125 -10.69 14.67 1.09
N LYS A 126 -11.35 13.70 0.47
CA LYS A 126 -12.42 12.87 1.04
C LYS A 126 -12.02 11.40 1.21
N THR A 127 -10.99 10.95 0.46
CA THR A 127 -10.53 9.57 0.48
C THR A 127 -9.65 9.32 1.70
N GLU A 128 -10.09 8.45 2.59
CA GLU A 128 -9.28 8.00 3.71
C GLU A 128 -8.24 6.97 3.25
N ILE A 129 -6.95 7.23 3.48
CA ILE A 129 -5.86 6.29 3.22
C ILE A 129 -5.41 5.69 4.55
N ILE A 130 -5.67 4.40 4.72
CA ILE A 130 -5.39 3.65 5.96
C ILE A 130 -4.08 2.87 5.79
N PRO A 131 -3.00 3.26 6.49
CA PRO A 131 -1.78 2.48 6.52
C PRO A 131 -1.93 1.30 7.47
N VAL A 132 -1.69 0.09 6.96
CA VAL A 132 -1.70 -1.16 7.74
C VAL A 132 -0.27 -1.64 7.93
N GLU A 133 0.04 -2.22 9.09
CA GLU A 133 1.36 -2.79 9.36
C GLU A 133 1.63 -3.97 8.42
N HIS A 134 2.85 -4.00 7.84
CA HIS A 134 3.19 -4.94 6.77
C HIS A 134 3.11 -6.41 7.19
N HIS A 135 3.63 -6.76 8.36
CA HIS A 135 3.58 -8.15 8.83
C HIS A 135 2.16 -8.58 9.21
N LEU A 136 1.32 -7.63 9.65
CA LEU A 136 -0.09 -7.89 9.90
C LEU A 136 -0.83 -8.25 8.60
N THR A 137 -0.50 -7.58 7.48
CA THR A 137 -1.08 -7.92 6.18
C THR A 137 -0.71 -9.33 5.72
N HIS A 138 0.54 -9.76 5.94
CA HIS A 138 0.96 -11.13 5.65
C HIS A 138 0.27 -12.16 6.56
N ALA A 139 0.20 -11.90 7.86
CA ALA A 139 -0.47 -12.78 8.80
C ALA A 139 -1.96 -12.94 8.45
N SER A 140 -2.64 -11.84 8.13
CA SER A 140 -4.04 -11.85 7.71
C SER A 140 -4.26 -12.64 6.43
N SER A 141 -3.40 -12.49 5.42
CA SER A 141 -3.53 -13.23 4.15
C SER A 141 -3.33 -14.75 4.30
N ALA A 142 -2.60 -15.19 5.33
CA ALA A 142 -2.42 -16.61 5.62
C ALA A 142 -3.57 -17.20 6.45
N TYR A 143 -4.40 -16.36 7.10
CA TYR A 143 -5.49 -16.80 7.96
C TYR A 143 -6.83 -16.91 7.20
N HIS A 144 -7.02 -16.14 6.14
CA HIS A 144 -8.22 -16.11 5.30
C HIS A 144 -7.98 -16.82 3.97
#